data_1492f9e8b896f1bd2d455cd9a07abf74
#
_entry.id   1492f9e8b896f1bd2d455cd9a07abf74
#
_cell.length_a   1.000
_cell.length_b   1.000
_cell.length_c   1.000
_cell.angle_alpha   90.00
_cell.angle_beta   90.00
_cell.angle_gamma   90.00
#
_symmetry.space_group_name_H-M   'P 1'
#
loop_
_entity.id
_entity.type
_entity.pdbx_description
1 polymer ?
#
loop_
_entity_poly.entity_id
_entity_poly.type
_entity_poly.pdbx_seq_one_letter_code
_entity_poly.pdbx_strand_id
1 'polypeptide(L)'
;MEPEITVIIIDDDLGSIQKLQNDLLAFSEVRILDTATTAELGKRHILKYQPDLVFLDVELPDMSGFDLLDDIQDDILPNLRVVFYTVYDKYILDALRASAFDYLLKPYLIEELEALIERFHTTEPADVACMERSLRKILNRDSRFAIQTVSGLLLVRCEEIFLFQFLGDQRCWQIVL
;
A
#
# COMPACT_ATOMS: atom_id res chain seq x y z
N MET A 1 -3.90 0.19 -27.54
CA MET A 1 -4.52 0.78 -26.34
C MET A 1 -3.78 0.16 -25.17
N GLU A 2 -3.13 0.96 -24.36
CA GLU A 2 -2.61 0.46 -23.08
C GLU A 2 -3.76 -0.03 -22.22
N PRO A 3 -3.57 -1.07 -21.40
CA PRO A 3 -4.63 -1.56 -20.54
C PRO A 3 -5.05 -0.46 -19.55
N GLU A 4 -6.34 -0.20 -19.47
CA GLU A 4 -6.92 0.76 -18.53
C GLU A 4 -6.80 0.22 -17.11
N ILE A 5 -6.23 1.01 -16.18
CA ILE A 5 -6.13 0.68 -14.75
C ILE A 5 -7.39 1.17 -14.05
N THR A 6 -8.19 0.26 -13.56
CA THR A 6 -9.41 0.61 -12.81
C THR A 6 -9.11 0.79 -11.33
N VAL A 7 -9.57 1.91 -10.75
CA VAL A 7 -9.18 2.36 -9.40
C VAL A 7 -10.39 2.60 -8.51
N ILE A 8 -10.30 2.21 -7.24
CA ILE A 8 -11.19 2.65 -6.15
C ILE A 8 -10.34 3.34 -5.08
N ILE A 9 -10.89 4.41 -4.50
CA ILE A 9 -10.26 5.15 -3.40
C ILE A 9 -11.15 5.03 -2.16
N ILE A 10 -10.56 4.59 -1.03
CA ILE A 10 -11.24 4.40 0.25
C ILE A 10 -10.52 5.20 1.32
N ASP A 11 -11.16 6.26 1.82
CA ASP A 11 -10.55 7.22 2.74
C ASP A 11 -11.67 8.03 3.40
N ASP A 12 -11.66 8.21 4.70
CA ASP A 12 -12.70 8.97 5.40
C ASP A 12 -12.57 10.50 5.23
N ASP A 13 -11.37 10.97 4.83
CA ASP A 13 -11.14 12.37 4.51
C ASP A 13 -11.44 12.69 3.04
N LEU A 14 -12.53 13.41 2.82
CA LEU A 14 -12.93 13.86 1.48
C LEU A 14 -11.89 14.73 0.79
N GLY A 15 -11.07 15.47 1.56
CA GLY A 15 -9.96 16.27 1.01
C GLY A 15 -8.88 15.39 0.42
N SER A 16 -8.51 14.30 1.09
CA SER A 16 -7.58 13.29 0.61
C SER A 16 -8.09 12.60 -0.65
N ILE A 17 -9.37 12.19 -0.66
CA ILE A 17 -10.02 11.63 -1.86
C ILE A 17 -9.92 12.60 -3.03
N GLN A 18 -10.35 13.85 -2.84
CA GLN A 18 -10.38 14.87 -3.90
C GLN A 18 -8.98 15.16 -4.46
N LYS A 19 -7.98 15.25 -3.57
CA LYS A 19 -6.59 15.45 -3.98
C LYS A 19 -6.10 14.31 -4.86
N LEU A 20 -6.26 13.07 -4.39
CA LEU A 20 -5.81 11.88 -5.12
C LEU A 20 -6.57 11.72 -6.45
N GLN A 21 -7.89 11.99 -6.47
CA GLN A 21 -8.66 11.99 -7.71
C GLN A 21 -8.10 13.00 -8.73
N ASN A 22 -7.82 14.23 -8.30
CA ASN A 22 -7.27 15.28 -9.17
C ASN A 22 -5.89 14.89 -9.71
N ASP A 23 -5.03 14.32 -8.88
CA ASP A 23 -3.70 13.91 -9.30
C ASP A 23 -3.76 12.71 -10.27
N LEU A 24 -4.69 11.75 -10.05
CA LEU A 24 -4.89 10.60 -10.94
C LEU A 24 -5.44 11.00 -12.32
N LEU A 25 -6.10 12.15 -12.47
CA LEU A 25 -6.56 12.66 -13.78
C LEU A 25 -5.41 12.95 -14.75
N ALA A 26 -4.16 13.10 -14.28
CA ALA A 26 -2.99 13.27 -15.11
C ALA A 26 -2.61 12.00 -15.90
N PHE A 27 -3.09 10.82 -15.47
CA PHE A 27 -2.79 9.52 -16.05
C PHE A 27 -3.94 9.06 -16.93
N SER A 28 -3.76 9.11 -18.24
CA SER A 28 -4.81 8.78 -19.23
C SER A 28 -5.25 7.31 -19.20
N GLU A 29 -4.40 6.44 -18.68
CA GLU A 29 -4.62 5.00 -18.50
C GLU A 29 -5.38 4.66 -17.20
N VAL A 30 -5.57 5.63 -16.30
CA VAL A 30 -6.25 5.42 -15.02
C VAL A 30 -7.71 5.82 -15.11
N ARG A 31 -8.60 4.93 -14.67
CA ARG A 31 -10.03 5.21 -14.53
C ARG A 31 -10.51 4.95 -13.11
N ILE A 32 -10.95 6.00 -12.43
CA ILE A 32 -11.56 5.90 -11.12
C ILE A 32 -12.99 5.39 -11.28
N LEU A 33 -13.29 4.23 -10.68
CA LEU A 33 -14.61 3.61 -10.73
C LEU A 33 -15.55 4.19 -9.68
N ASP A 34 -15.05 4.34 -8.45
CA ASP A 34 -15.84 4.84 -7.33
C ASP A 34 -14.93 5.28 -6.17
N THR A 35 -15.54 5.91 -5.15
CA THR A 35 -14.88 6.26 -3.89
C THR A 35 -15.74 5.86 -2.70
N ALA A 36 -15.11 5.64 -1.54
CA ALA A 36 -15.82 5.30 -0.32
C ALA A 36 -15.19 6.01 0.89
N THR A 37 -16.05 6.37 1.86
CA THR A 37 -15.61 7.01 3.11
C THR A 37 -15.70 6.09 4.32
N THR A 38 -16.05 4.83 4.10
CA THR A 38 -16.10 3.77 5.11
C THR A 38 -15.61 2.47 4.52
N ALA A 39 -15.09 1.58 5.35
CA ALA A 39 -14.64 0.26 4.92
C ALA A 39 -15.80 -0.59 4.37
N GLU A 40 -16.96 -0.56 5.00
CA GLU A 40 -18.14 -1.30 4.54
C GLU A 40 -18.59 -0.87 3.13
N LEU A 41 -18.57 0.44 2.84
CA LEU A 41 -18.87 0.94 1.49
C LEU A 41 -17.77 0.53 0.51
N GLY A 42 -16.51 0.65 0.92
CA GLY A 42 -15.35 0.22 0.15
C GLY A 42 -15.40 -1.26 -0.21
N LYS A 43 -15.70 -2.13 0.75
CA LYS A 43 -15.91 -3.56 0.55
C LYS A 43 -16.95 -3.82 -0.54
N ARG A 44 -18.11 -3.18 -0.46
CA ARG A 44 -19.17 -3.33 -1.48
C ARG A 44 -18.72 -2.89 -2.86
N HIS A 45 -17.96 -1.79 -2.95
CA HIS A 45 -17.44 -1.30 -4.23
C HIS A 45 -16.38 -2.26 -4.79
N ILE A 46 -15.42 -2.74 -3.97
CA ILE A 46 -14.41 -3.72 -4.41
C ILE A 46 -15.09 -4.97 -4.96
N LEU A 47 -16.01 -5.57 -4.21
CA LEU A 47 -16.70 -6.81 -4.63
C LEU A 47 -17.56 -6.61 -5.87
N LYS A 48 -18.18 -5.43 -6.03
CA LYS A 48 -19.02 -5.12 -7.19
C LYS A 48 -18.22 -4.87 -8.45
N TYR A 49 -17.15 -4.09 -8.36
CA TYR A 49 -16.43 -3.59 -9.52
C TYR A 49 -15.17 -4.39 -9.84
N GLN A 50 -14.63 -5.16 -8.87
CA GLN A 50 -13.38 -5.92 -9.02
C GLN A 50 -12.27 -5.06 -9.66
N PRO A 51 -11.85 -3.95 -9.00
CA PRO A 51 -10.86 -3.04 -9.57
C PRO A 51 -9.47 -3.68 -9.66
N ASP A 52 -8.62 -3.09 -10.49
CA ASP A 52 -7.21 -3.49 -10.58
C ASP A 52 -6.38 -2.95 -9.42
N LEU A 53 -6.74 -1.75 -8.91
CA LEU A 53 -6.00 -1.03 -7.89
C LEU A 53 -6.94 -0.39 -6.85
N VAL A 54 -6.61 -0.53 -5.58
CA VAL A 54 -7.31 0.15 -4.48
C VAL A 54 -6.32 1.02 -3.71
N PHE A 55 -6.62 2.31 -3.59
CA PHE A 55 -6.00 3.16 -2.58
C PHE A 55 -6.85 3.09 -1.31
N LEU A 56 -6.25 2.69 -0.20
CA LEU A 56 -6.93 2.36 1.04
C LEU A 56 -6.30 3.07 2.23
N ASP A 57 -7.07 3.89 2.94
CA ASP A 57 -6.59 4.38 4.22
C ASP A 57 -6.57 3.25 5.26
N VAL A 58 -5.60 3.33 6.16
CA VAL A 58 -5.45 2.33 7.24
C VAL A 58 -6.48 2.55 8.33
N GLU A 59 -6.73 3.80 8.74
CA GLU A 59 -7.68 4.14 9.80
C GLU A 59 -8.99 4.66 9.19
N LEU A 60 -10.01 3.81 9.13
CA LEU A 60 -11.36 4.17 8.70
C LEU A 60 -12.31 4.17 9.91
N PRO A 61 -13.46 4.88 9.82
CA PRO A 61 -14.33 5.10 10.99
C PRO A 61 -15.02 3.84 11.51
N ASP A 62 -15.17 2.81 10.69
CA ASP A 62 -15.91 1.59 10.99
C ASP A 62 -14.98 0.37 11.23
N MET A 63 -13.86 0.27 10.55
CA MET A 63 -12.83 -0.77 10.77
C MET A 63 -11.49 -0.33 10.19
N SER A 64 -10.40 -1.05 10.49
CA SER A 64 -9.12 -0.76 9.84
C SER A 64 -9.08 -1.25 8.38
N GLY A 65 -8.23 -0.60 7.56
CA GLY A 65 -8.00 -1.05 6.19
C GLY A 65 -7.43 -2.47 6.12
N PHE A 66 -6.68 -2.92 7.13
CA PHE A 66 -6.19 -4.29 7.21
C PHE A 66 -7.32 -5.29 7.46
N ASP A 67 -8.22 -4.99 8.41
CA ASP A 67 -9.38 -5.85 8.68
C ASP A 67 -10.30 -5.94 7.46
N LEU A 68 -10.46 -4.84 6.70
CA LEU A 68 -11.18 -4.86 5.43
C LEU A 68 -10.55 -5.85 4.44
N LEU A 69 -9.22 -5.85 4.29
CA LEU A 69 -8.53 -6.77 3.38
C LEU A 69 -8.69 -8.22 3.82
N ASP A 70 -8.56 -8.49 5.11
CA ASP A 70 -8.77 -9.84 5.66
C ASP A 70 -10.21 -10.33 5.41
N ASP A 71 -11.19 -9.43 5.52
CA ASP A 71 -12.61 -9.73 5.30
C ASP A 71 -12.97 -10.07 3.83
N ILE A 72 -12.17 -9.63 2.87
CA ILE A 72 -12.46 -9.79 1.44
C ILE A 72 -11.49 -10.73 0.71
N GLN A 73 -10.44 -11.22 1.37
CA GLN A 73 -9.35 -11.97 0.74
C GLN A 73 -9.82 -13.20 -0.08
N ASP A 74 -10.91 -13.84 0.33
CA ASP A 74 -11.44 -15.03 -0.34
C ASP A 74 -12.38 -14.68 -1.53
N ASP A 75 -12.82 -13.43 -1.62
CA ASP A 75 -13.84 -12.96 -2.57
C ASP A 75 -13.26 -12.07 -3.69
N ILE A 76 -11.99 -11.68 -3.61
CA ILE A 76 -11.34 -10.79 -4.58
C ILE A 76 -10.57 -11.57 -5.64
N LEU A 77 -10.40 -10.94 -6.80
CA LEU A 77 -9.54 -11.48 -7.84
C LEU A 77 -8.06 -11.46 -7.39
N PRO A 78 -7.28 -12.49 -7.75
CA PRO A 78 -5.88 -12.60 -7.34
C PRO A 78 -4.98 -11.46 -7.87
N ASN A 79 -5.47 -10.67 -8.82
CA ASN A 79 -4.73 -9.56 -9.42
C ASN A 79 -5.01 -8.20 -8.77
N LEU A 80 -5.91 -8.11 -7.79
CA LEU A 80 -6.14 -6.87 -7.06
C LEU A 80 -4.85 -6.41 -6.37
N ARG A 81 -4.45 -5.18 -6.66
CA ARG A 81 -3.31 -4.52 -5.99
C ARG A 81 -3.83 -3.50 -5.00
N VAL A 82 -3.25 -3.48 -3.82
CA VAL A 82 -3.63 -2.55 -2.74
C VAL A 82 -2.47 -1.62 -2.44
N VAL A 83 -2.75 -0.33 -2.44
CA VAL A 83 -1.85 0.73 -1.98
C VAL A 83 -2.42 1.32 -0.71
N PHE A 84 -1.71 1.20 0.39
CA PHE A 84 -2.10 1.94 1.58
C PHE A 84 -1.80 3.43 1.40
N TYR A 85 -2.82 4.26 1.54
CA TYR A 85 -2.77 5.71 1.37
C TYR A 85 -3.17 6.39 2.68
N THR A 86 -2.19 6.73 3.52
CA THR A 86 -2.45 7.15 4.90
C THR A 86 -1.45 8.20 5.40
N VAL A 87 -1.79 8.89 6.48
CA VAL A 87 -0.89 9.82 7.19
C VAL A 87 0.08 9.11 8.15
N TYR A 88 -0.15 7.84 8.44
CA TYR A 88 0.59 7.11 9.46
C TYR A 88 1.75 6.31 8.87
N ASP A 89 2.95 6.52 9.39
CA ASP A 89 4.16 5.77 9.01
C ASP A 89 4.33 4.44 9.80
N LYS A 90 3.71 4.37 10.98
CA LYS A 90 3.82 3.22 11.89
C LYS A 90 3.32 1.88 11.32
N TYR A 91 2.45 1.92 10.30
CA TYR A 91 1.82 0.72 9.73
C TYR A 91 2.55 0.12 8.51
N ILE A 92 3.70 0.67 8.12
CA ILE A 92 4.44 0.18 6.95
C ILE A 92 4.81 -1.30 7.07
N LEU A 93 5.21 -1.75 8.27
CA LEU A 93 5.54 -3.16 8.49
C LEU A 93 4.31 -4.07 8.38
N ASP A 94 3.13 -3.57 8.77
CA ASP A 94 1.89 -4.33 8.66
C ASP A 94 1.43 -4.39 7.19
N ALA A 95 1.59 -3.30 6.43
CA ALA A 95 1.35 -3.28 4.99
C ALA A 95 2.26 -4.28 4.24
N LEU A 96 3.55 -4.37 4.64
CA LEU A 96 4.48 -5.40 4.14
C LEU A 96 3.94 -6.81 4.38
N ARG A 97 3.51 -7.10 5.60
CA ARG A 97 2.97 -8.41 5.98
C ARG A 97 1.68 -8.75 5.22
N ALA A 98 0.86 -7.75 4.96
CA ALA A 98 -0.36 -7.87 4.16
C ALA A 98 -0.07 -8.00 2.65
N SER A 99 1.21 -8.03 2.23
CA SER A 99 1.60 -8.09 0.81
C SER A 99 1.01 -6.95 -0.03
N ALA A 100 0.91 -5.76 0.57
CA ALA A 100 0.46 -4.57 -0.15
C ALA A 100 1.37 -4.30 -1.36
N PHE A 101 0.78 -3.82 -2.44
CA PHE A 101 1.52 -3.44 -3.64
C PHE A 101 2.42 -2.24 -3.37
N ASP A 102 1.92 -1.25 -2.60
CA ASP A 102 2.68 -0.06 -2.22
C ASP A 102 2.14 0.60 -0.96
N TYR A 103 2.86 1.64 -0.51
CA TYR A 103 2.52 2.48 0.63
C TYR A 103 2.75 3.94 0.30
N LEU A 104 1.68 4.72 0.14
CA LEU A 104 1.74 6.15 -0.20
C LEU A 104 1.42 6.99 1.04
N LEU A 105 2.44 7.66 1.57
CA LEU A 105 2.30 8.49 2.78
C LEU A 105 1.76 9.88 2.44
N LYS A 106 0.70 10.30 3.14
CA LYS A 106 0.18 11.68 3.05
C LYS A 106 1.04 12.64 3.91
N PRO A 107 1.42 13.82 3.39
CA PRO A 107 1.34 14.25 2.01
C PRO A 107 2.42 13.56 1.15
N TYR A 108 2.06 13.17 -0.07
CA TYR A 108 2.99 12.60 -1.06
C TYR A 108 3.43 13.62 -2.10
N LEU A 109 4.53 13.34 -2.78
CA LEU A 109 4.97 14.05 -3.98
C LEU A 109 4.36 13.41 -5.22
N ILE A 110 4.08 14.20 -6.26
CA ILE A 110 3.47 13.68 -7.49
C ILE A 110 4.34 12.60 -8.15
N GLU A 111 5.66 12.75 -8.08
CA GLU A 111 6.63 11.80 -8.61
C GLU A 111 6.55 10.42 -7.92
N GLU A 112 5.99 10.35 -6.71
CA GLU A 112 5.77 9.09 -6.02
C GLU A 112 4.55 8.36 -6.59
N LEU A 113 3.50 9.10 -6.90
CA LEU A 113 2.32 8.56 -7.56
C LEU A 113 2.66 8.14 -9.01
N GLU A 114 3.44 8.94 -9.75
CA GLU A 114 3.95 8.58 -11.07
C GLU A 114 4.71 7.26 -11.05
N ALA A 115 5.69 7.13 -10.15
CA ALA A 115 6.46 5.91 -9.99
C ALA A 115 5.62 4.69 -9.58
N LEU A 116 4.52 4.90 -8.84
CA LEU A 116 3.57 3.85 -8.48
C LEU A 116 2.79 3.36 -9.69
N ILE A 117 2.25 4.28 -10.50
CA ILE A 117 1.50 3.94 -11.73
C ILE A 117 2.41 3.27 -12.77
N GLU A 118 3.63 3.78 -12.98
CA GLU A 118 4.62 3.15 -13.86
C GLU A 118 4.89 1.69 -13.48
N ARG A 119 5.05 1.41 -12.18
CA ARG A 119 5.28 0.03 -11.70
C ARG A 119 4.07 -0.86 -11.85
N PHE A 120 2.87 -0.30 -11.88
CA PHE A 120 1.68 -1.10 -12.11
C PHE A 120 1.75 -1.84 -13.45
N HIS A 121 2.37 -1.24 -14.47
CA HIS A 121 2.55 -1.83 -15.80
C HIS A 121 3.70 -2.85 -15.87
N THR A 122 4.67 -2.75 -14.97
CA THR A 122 5.75 -3.73 -14.90
C THR A 122 5.29 -4.95 -14.10
N THR A 123 5.28 -6.12 -14.70
CA THR A 123 4.74 -7.39 -14.14
C THR A 123 5.62 -7.98 -13.02
N GLU A 124 6.50 -7.19 -12.40
CA GLU A 124 7.33 -7.64 -11.30
C GLU A 124 6.51 -7.77 -10.00
N PRO A 125 6.66 -8.86 -9.26
CA PRO A 125 6.05 -8.99 -7.92
C PRO A 125 6.51 -7.84 -7.03
N ALA A 126 5.68 -7.48 -6.06
CA ALA A 126 5.85 -6.35 -5.13
C ALA A 126 7.33 -6.00 -4.90
N ASP A 127 7.79 -4.96 -5.59
CA ASP A 127 9.22 -4.67 -5.64
C ASP A 127 9.62 -4.06 -4.30
N VAL A 128 10.48 -4.77 -3.58
CA VAL A 128 11.12 -4.35 -2.32
C VAL A 128 11.63 -2.90 -2.43
N ALA A 129 12.02 -2.45 -3.62
CA ALA A 129 12.53 -1.10 -3.89
C ALA A 129 11.55 0.04 -3.61
N CYS A 130 10.24 -0.19 -3.64
CA CYS A 130 9.28 0.86 -3.32
C CYS A 130 9.09 1.01 -1.81
N MET A 131 8.99 -0.10 -1.14
CA MET A 131 8.96 -0.15 0.30
C MET A 131 10.26 0.38 0.91
N GLU A 132 11.41 0.11 0.27
CA GLU A 132 12.67 0.77 0.60
C GLU A 132 12.58 2.29 0.50
N ARG A 133 11.92 2.86 -0.52
CA ARG A 133 11.78 4.32 -0.66
C ARG A 133 10.90 4.91 0.43
N SER A 134 9.78 4.29 0.72
CA SER A 134 8.88 4.70 1.81
C SER A 134 9.56 4.54 3.17
N LEU A 135 10.26 3.43 3.38
CA LEU A 135 11.14 3.23 4.53
C LEU A 135 12.26 4.30 4.59
N ARG A 136 12.97 4.57 3.52
CA ARG A 136 14.05 5.59 3.49
C ARG A 136 13.55 7.00 3.84
N LYS A 137 12.32 7.38 3.45
CA LYS A 137 11.73 8.67 3.84
C LYS A 137 11.49 8.77 5.34
N ILE A 138 11.01 7.70 5.95
CA ILE A 138 10.80 7.60 7.39
C ILE A 138 12.13 7.58 8.12
N LEU A 139 13.12 6.93 7.54
CA LEU A 139 14.42 6.65 8.11
C LEU A 139 15.43 7.79 7.99
N ASN A 140 15.18 8.77 7.13
CA ASN A 140 15.95 10.04 7.13
C ASN A 140 15.72 10.88 8.42
N ARG A 141 14.88 10.39 9.33
CA ARG A 141 14.78 10.85 10.71
C ARG A 141 15.43 9.79 11.60
N ASP A 142 16.69 9.91 11.91
CA ASP A 142 17.51 9.30 13.01
C ASP A 142 16.86 8.10 13.77
N SER A 143 16.21 7.19 13.06
CA SER A 143 15.30 6.19 13.59
C SER A 143 15.95 4.81 13.67
N ARG A 144 15.97 4.26 14.86
CA ARG A 144 16.30 2.86 15.12
C ARG A 144 15.01 2.04 15.08
N PHE A 145 15.01 0.92 14.38
CA PHE A 145 13.87 0.01 14.37
C PHE A 145 14.05 -1.09 15.39
N ALA A 146 12.97 -1.40 16.06
CA ALA A 146 12.85 -2.61 16.85
C ALA A 146 12.15 -3.69 16.01
N ILE A 147 12.90 -4.70 15.59
CA ILE A 147 12.36 -5.84 14.85
C ILE A 147 12.18 -7.00 15.82
N GLN A 148 10.96 -7.49 15.94
CA GLN A 148 10.71 -8.69 16.74
C GLN A 148 11.14 -9.93 15.96
N THR A 149 12.08 -10.66 16.50
CA THR A 149 12.56 -11.94 15.94
C THR A 149 12.13 -13.10 16.82
N VAL A 150 12.29 -14.32 16.34
CA VAL A 150 12.04 -15.54 17.14
C VAL A 150 12.92 -15.65 18.39
N SER A 151 14.03 -14.92 18.44
CA SER A 151 15.00 -14.90 19.55
C SER A 151 14.92 -13.65 20.44
N GLY A 152 14.04 -12.68 20.13
CA GLY A 152 13.88 -11.45 20.89
C GLY A 152 13.71 -10.20 20.03
N LEU A 153 14.00 -9.03 20.61
CA LEU A 153 13.89 -7.74 19.95
C LEU A 153 15.28 -7.34 19.42
N LEU A 154 15.38 -7.10 18.10
CA LEU A 154 16.58 -6.60 17.46
C LEU A 154 16.42 -5.12 17.12
N LEU A 155 17.32 -4.26 17.60
CA LEU A 155 17.37 -2.85 17.25
C LEU A 155 18.35 -2.68 16.08
N VAL A 156 17.84 -2.29 14.93
CA VAL A 156 18.62 -2.12 13.70
C VAL A 156 18.59 -0.69 13.25
N ARG A 157 19.71 -0.15 12.76
CA ARG A 157 19.73 1.11 12.04
C ARG A 157 19.39 0.85 10.58
N CYS A 158 18.72 1.78 9.95
CA CYS A 158 18.34 1.65 8.57
C CYS A 158 19.51 1.42 7.61
N GLU A 159 20.62 2.09 7.85
CA GLU A 159 21.87 1.96 7.08
C GLU A 159 22.52 0.57 7.18
N GLU A 160 22.07 -0.24 8.14
CA GLU A 160 22.53 -1.61 8.38
C GLU A 160 21.67 -2.67 7.65
N ILE A 161 20.54 -2.26 7.04
CA ILE A 161 19.65 -3.21 6.34
C ILE A 161 20.01 -3.25 4.86
N PHE A 162 20.53 -4.38 4.41
CA PHE A 162 20.92 -4.61 3.01
C PHE A 162 19.83 -5.25 2.15
N LEU A 163 18.96 -6.07 2.74
CA LEU A 163 17.97 -6.83 2.00
C LEU A 163 16.77 -7.19 2.86
N PHE A 164 15.57 -7.02 2.28
CA PHE A 164 14.33 -7.65 2.75
C PHE A 164 13.90 -8.68 1.72
N GLN A 165 13.70 -9.92 2.14
CA GLN A 165 13.23 -10.99 1.26
C GLN A 165 12.08 -11.74 1.91
N PHE A 166 10.96 -11.88 1.19
CA PHE A 166 9.85 -12.73 1.62
C PHE A 166 10.12 -14.19 1.21
N LEU A 167 10.11 -15.07 2.19
CA LEU A 167 10.24 -16.50 1.98
C LEU A 167 8.85 -17.13 1.96
N GLY A 168 8.26 -17.26 0.75
CA GLY A 168 6.91 -17.75 0.55
C GLY A 168 6.60 -19.10 1.17
N ASP A 169 7.57 -20.02 1.12
CA ASP A 169 7.44 -21.36 1.70
C ASP A 169 7.34 -21.38 3.24
N GLN A 170 7.90 -20.37 3.89
CA GLN A 170 7.92 -20.23 5.35
C GLN A 170 6.97 -19.16 5.86
N ARG A 171 6.32 -18.39 4.96
CA ARG A 171 5.47 -17.23 5.27
C ARG A 171 6.14 -16.24 6.23
N CYS A 172 7.42 -15.97 6.03
CA CYS A 172 8.19 -15.05 6.86
C CYS A 172 9.08 -14.14 6.01
N TRP A 173 9.46 -13.00 6.59
CA TRP A 173 10.41 -12.07 5.99
C TRP A 173 11.81 -12.36 6.52
N GLN A 174 12.78 -12.40 5.63
CA GLN A 174 14.19 -12.42 5.96
C GLN A 174 14.79 -11.04 5.80
N ILE A 175 15.52 -10.60 6.83
CA ILE A 175 16.27 -9.35 6.81
C ILE A 175 17.74 -9.73 6.83
N VAL A 176 18.51 -9.17 5.89
CA VAL A 176 19.97 -9.30 5.86
C VAL A 176 20.55 -7.95 6.30
N LEU A 177 21.35 -7.99 7.35
CA LEU A 177 22.06 -6.88 7.95
C LEU A 177 23.49 -6.79 7.41
#